data_194fae0483265218ec2b72a1d95cefef
#
_entry.id   194fae0483265218ec2b72a1d95cefef
#
_cell.length_a   1.000
_cell.length_b   1.000
_cell.length_c   1.000
_cell.angle_alpha   90.00
_cell.angle_beta   90.00
_cell.angle_gamma   90.00
#
_symmetry.space_group_name_H-M   'P 1'
#
loop_
_entity.id
_entity.type
_entity.pdbx_description
1 polymer ?
#
loop_
_entity_poly.entity_id
_entity_poly.type
_entity_poly.pdbx_seq_one_letter_code
_entity_poly.pdbx_strand_id
1 'polypeptide(L)'
;MEIPGQIQKELDELGGFEALADRVPDRIELEEKSRVYHALSDPLRLTILYLLRDQPLCVCVINRFMCIAGSKLSYHLNILKESGLIEGEYHGNWIIYSLTDTGREFVR
;
A
#
# COMPACT_ATOMS: atom_id res chain seq x y z
N MET A 1 -22.23 -5.12 27.16
CA MET A 1 -22.78 -6.06 26.14
C MET A 1 -22.48 -7.47 26.59
N GLU A 2 -23.51 -8.30 26.64
CA GLU A 2 -23.34 -9.70 27.04
C GLU A 2 -22.80 -10.55 25.88
N ILE A 3 -21.98 -11.52 26.20
CA ILE A 3 -21.46 -12.48 25.23
C ILE A 3 -22.39 -13.69 25.21
N PRO A 4 -22.90 -14.10 24.01
CA PRO A 4 -23.70 -15.33 23.94
C PRO A 4 -22.91 -16.54 24.46
N GLY A 5 -23.61 -17.46 25.17
CA GLY A 5 -22.95 -18.59 25.80
C GLY A 5 -22.12 -19.46 24.86
N GLN A 6 -22.61 -19.70 23.64
CA GLN A 6 -21.87 -20.47 22.65
C GLN A 6 -20.57 -19.79 22.26
N ILE A 7 -20.61 -18.48 22.06
CA ILE A 7 -19.41 -17.70 21.71
C ILE A 7 -18.40 -17.71 22.85
N GLN A 8 -18.87 -17.54 24.08
CA GLN A 8 -18.02 -17.60 25.28
C GLN A 8 -17.32 -18.96 25.38
N LYS A 9 -18.04 -20.03 25.14
CA LYS A 9 -17.48 -21.39 25.19
C LYS A 9 -16.39 -21.57 24.11
N GLU A 10 -16.69 -21.18 22.90
CA GLU A 10 -15.71 -21.30 21.78
C GLU A 10 -14.49 -20.46 22.04
N LEU A 11 -14.68 -19.24 22.57
CA LEU A 11 -13.59 -18.34 22.92
C LEU A 11 -12.69 -18.96 23.99
N ASP A 12 -13.28 -19.53 25.03
CA ASP A 12 -12.54 -20.16 26.12
C ASP A 12 -11.76 -21.37 25.64
N GLU A 13 -12.33 -22.17 24.73
CA GLU A 13 -11.66 -23.34 24.12
C GLU A 13 -10.42 -22.94 23.32
N LEU A 14 -10.40 -21.75 22.73
CA LEU A 14 -9.30 -21.26 21.93
C LEU A 14 -8.31 -20.36 22.72
N GLY A 15 -8.45 -20.30 24.05
CA GLY A 15 -7.50 -19.59 24.91
C GLY A 15 -7.98 -18.26 25.46
N GLY A 16 -9.24 -17.90 25.29
CA GLY A 16 -9.84 -16.70 25.85
C GLY A 16 -9.39 -15.40 25.19
N PHE A 17 -9.60 -14.29 25.87
CA PHE A 17 -9.25 -12.95 25.38
C PHE A 17 -7.74 -12.79 25.10
N GLU A 18 -6.90 -13.46 25.86
CA GLU A 18 -5.45 -13.41 25.65
C GLU A 18 -5.07 -13.95 24.27
N ALA A 19 -5.72 -15.04 23.84
CA ALA A 19 -5.50 -15.59 22.51
C ALA A 19 -5.96 -14.66 21.40
N LEU A 20 -7.00 -13.86 21.64
CA LEU A 20 -7.44 -12.85 20.68
C LEU A 20 -6.37 -11.77 20.49
N ALA A 21 -5.77 -11.32 21.58
CA ALA A 21 -4.71 -10.33 21.50
C ALA A 21 -3.53 -10.82 20.65
N ASP A 22 -3.20 -12.12 20.76
CA ASP A 22 -2.10 -12.73 20.00
C ASP A 22 -2.37 -12.81 18.51
N ARG A 23 -3.62 -12.73 18.08
CA ARG A 23 -3.99 -12.74 16.64
C ARG A 23 -3.75 -11.40 15.95
N VAL A 24 -3.67 -10.34 16.73
CA VAL A 24 -3.60 -8.97 16.20
C VAL A 24 -2.14 -8.52 16.20
N PRO A 25 -1.62 -8.05 15.05
CA PRO A 25 -0.28 -7.48 15.00
C PRO A 25 -0.18 -6.25 15.92
N ASP A 26 1.03 -5.84 16.25
CA ASP A 26 1.21 -4.64 17.05
C ASP A 26 0.76 -3.39 16.26
N ARG A 27 0.66 -2.27 16.98
CA ARG A 27 0.14 -1.03 16.42
C ARG A 27 1.00 -0.51 15.26
N ILE A 28 2.31 -0.64 15.35
CA ILE A 28 3.23 -0.16 14.32
C ILE A 28 3.00 -0.94 13.03
N GLU A 29 2.92 -2.27 13.12
CA GLU A 29 2.65 -3.11 11.95
C GLU A 29 1.29 -2.80 11.32
N LEU A 30 0.25 -2.58 12.15
CA LEU A 30 -1.08 -2.21 11.65
C LEU A 30 -1.06 -0.86 10.94
N GLU A 31 -0.33 0.12 11.46
CA GLU A 31 -0.20 1.43 10.82
C GLU A 31 0.51 1.34 9.49
N GLU A 32 1.56 0.54 9.39
CA GLU A 32 2.29 0.31 8.14
C GLU A 32 1.41 -0.35 7.09
N LYS A 33 0.67 -1.39 7.46
CA LYS A 33 -0.28 -2.04 6.57
C LYS A 33 -1.38 -1.08 6.12
N SER A 34 -1.88 -0.26 7.03
CA SER A 34 -2.91 0.72 6.74
C SER A 34 -2.44 1.74 5.68
N ARG A 35 -1.19 2.19 5.76
CA ARG A 35 -0.63 3.09 4.74
C ARG A 35 -0.57 2.45 3.37
N VAL A 36 -0.18 1.18 3.30
CA VAL A 36 -0.14 0.43 2.05
C VAL A 36 -1.55 0.32 1.45
N TYR A 37 -2.53 -0.10 2.25
CA TYR A 37 -3.90 -0.24 1.77
C TYR A 37 -4.50 1.10 1.35
N HIS A 38 -4.20 2.16 2.08
CA HIS A 38 -4.62 3.51 1.69
C HIS A 38 -4.04 3.90 0.32
N ALA A 39 -2.77 3.66 0.11
CA ALA A 39 -2.12 3.93 -1.17
C ALA A 39 -2.75 3.13 -2.32
N LEU A 40 -3.19 1.91 -2.05
CA LEU A 40 -3.83 1.04 -3.04
C LEU A 40 -5.31 1.36 -3.28
N SER A 41 -5.92 2.20 -2.48
CA SER A 41 -7.37 2.45 -2.52
C SER A 41 -7.80 3.49 -3.55
N ASP A 42 -6.92 3.92 -4.44
CA ASP A 42 -7.21 4.93 -5.45
C ASP A 42 -6.90 4.38 -6.85
N PRO A 43 -7.86 4.48 -7.80
CA PRO A 43 -7.65 3.95 -9.16
C PRO A 43 -6.46 4.58 -9.90
N LEU A 44 -6.18 5.85 -9.66
CA LEU A 44 -5.03 6.51 -10.31
C LEU A 44 -3.71 5.95 -9.80
N ARG A 45 -3.64 5.70 -8.50
CA ARG A 45 -2.44 5.09 -7.92
C ARG A 45 -2.25 3.65 -8.37
N LEU A 46 -3.33 2.87 -8.46
CA LEU A 46 -3.24 1.53 -9.03
C LEU A 46 -2.77 1.57 -10.48
N THR A 47 -3.27 2.52 -11.26
CA THR A 47 -2.83 2.69 -12.66
C THR A 47 -1.32 2.91 -12.73
N ILE A 48 -0.78 3.79 -11.88
CA ILE A 48 0.67 4.05 -11.84
C ILE A 48 1.45 2.77 -11.55
N LEU A 49 0.99 1.98 -10.58
CA LEU A 49 1.66 0.71 -10.25
C LEU A 49 1.68 -0.25 -11.45
N TYR A 50 0.57 -0.37 -12.15
CA TYR A 50 0.51 -1.23 -13.34
C TYR A 50 1.37 -0.72 -14.47
N LEU A 51 1.50 0.60 -14.65
CA LEU A 51 2.40 1.17 -15.64
C LEU A 51 3.86 0.79 -15.37
N LEU A 52 4.22 0.66 -14.09
CA LEU A 52 5.58 0.33 -13.67
C LEU A 52 5.85 -1.18 -13.60
N ARG A 53 4.86 -2.02 -13.90
CA ARG A 53 4.99 -3.47 -13.74
C ARG A 53 6.17 -4.06 -14.51
N ASP A 54 6.37 -3.65 -15.74
CA ASP A 54 7.33 -4.28 -16.63
C ASP A 54 8.66 -3.52 -16.78
N GLN A 55 8.70 -2.25 -16.40
CA GLN A 55 9.91 -1.46 -16.49
C GLN A 55 9.82 -0.18 -15.66
N PRO A 56 10.97 0.39 -15.24
CA PRO A 56 11.01 1.74 -14.69
C PRO A 56 10.57 2.76 -15.74
N LEU A 57 9.93 3.84 -15.29
CA LEU A 57 9.47 4.92 -16.17
C LEU A 57 9.81 6.27 -15.56
N CYS A 58 10.16 7.25 -16.39
CA CYS A 58 10.30 8.61 -15.93
C CYS A 58 8.92 9.24 -15.65
N VAL A 59 8.90 10.27 -14.81
CA VAL A 59 7.67 11.02 -14.52
C VAL A 59 7.03 11.54 -15.80
N CYS A 60 7.83 11.93 -16.78
CA CYS A 60 7.34 12.44 -18.05
C CYS A 60 6.46 11.45 -18.81
N VAL A 61 6.83 10.16 -18.82
CA VAL A 61 6.02 9.12 -19.45
C VAL A 61 4.75 8.87 -18.66
N ILE A 62 4.87 8.77 -17.32
CA ILE A 62 3.72 8.56 -16.45
C ILE A 62 2.72 9.71 -16.63
N ASN A 63 3.19 10.95 -16.59
CA ASN A 63 2.33 12.12 -16.74
C ASN A 63 1.63 12.13 -18.11
N ARG A 64 2.37 11.82 -19.15
CA ARG A 64 1.82 11.79 -20.51
C ARG A 64 0.71 10.75 -20.66
N PHE A 65 0.88 9.60 -20.03
CA PHE A 65 -0.16 8.57 -20.03
C PHE A 65 -1.36 8.98 -19.20
N MET A 66 -1.11 9.50 -17.98
CA MET A 66 -2.18 9.83 -17.03
C MET A 66 -2.99 11.05 -17.44
N CYS A 67 -2.38 12.03 -18.10
CA CYS A 67 -3.00 13.29 -18.51
C CYS A 67 -3.67 14.03 -17.36
N ILE A 68 -3.00 14.14 -16.24
CA ILE A 68 -3.48 14.86 -15.05
C ILE A 68 -2.52 16.01 -14.72
N ALA A 69 -2.98 16.93 -13.87
CA ALA A 69 -2.15 18.04 -13.44
C ALA A 69 -0.88 17.51 -12.74
N GLY A 70 0.26 18.18 -12.99
CA GLY A 70 1.54 17.77 -12.39
C GLY A 70 1.51 17.71 -10.87
N SER A 71 0.82 18.67 -10.23
CA SER A 71 0.67 18.68 -8.76
C SER A 71 -0.13 17.47 -8.25
N LYS A 72 -1.15 17.05 -8.99
CA LYS A 72 -1.94 15.87 -8.64
C LYS A 72 -1.13 14.59 -8.82
N LEU A 73 -0.36 14.50 -9.91
CA LEU A 73 0.53 13.36 -10.13
C LEU A 73 1.57 13.28 -9.02
N SER A 74 2.21 14.38 -8.67
CA SER A 74 3.20 14.43 -7.59
C SER A 74 2.62 13.98 -6.25
N TYR A 75 1.38 14.36 -5.97
CA TYR A 75 0.66 13.93 -4.77
C TYR A 75 0.53 12.40 -4.73
N HIS A 76 0.06 11.79 -5.82
CA HIS A 76 -0.10 10.34 -5.91
C HIS A 76 1.23 9.60 -5.86
N LEU A 77 2.25 10.08 -6.57
CA LEU A 77 3.57 9.48 -6.54
C LEU A 77 4.17 9.53 -5.13
N ASN A 78 3.97 10.62 -4.42
CA ASN A 78 4.47 10.77 -3.07
C ASN A 78 3.83 9.77 -2.10
N ILE A 79 2.51 9.59 -2.18
CA ILE A 79 1.80 8.59 -1.37
C ILE A 79 2.34 7.19 -1.64
N LEU A 80 2.52 6.82 -2.90
CA LEU A 80 3.07 5.52 -3.28
C LEU A 80 4.49 5.33 -2.78
N LYS A 81 5.30 6.37 -2.85
CA LYS A 81 6.68 6.34 -2.37
C LYS A 81 6.75 6.19 -0.85
N GLU A 82 5.98 6.99 -0.12
CA GLU A 82 5.95 6.94 1.34
C GLU A 82 5.42 5.61 1.89
N SER A 83 4.54 4.95 1.16
CA SER A 83 4.02 3.63 1.53
C SER A 83 4.97 2.48 1.17
N GLY A 84 6.08 2.78 0.51
CA GLY A 84 7.06 1.76 0.14
C GLY A 84 6.70 0.94 -1.08
N LEU A 85 5.77 1.39 -1.92
CA LEU A 85 5.35 0.66 -3.11
C LEU A 85 6.17 0.98 -4.35
N ILE A 86 6.72 2.19 -4.41
CA ILE A 86 7.62 2.63 -5.48
C ILE A 86 8.83 3.33 -4.89
N GLU A 87 9.88 3.42 -5.69
CA GLU A 87 11.07 4.20 -5.36
C GLU A 87 11.49 5.04 -6.56
N GLY A 88 12.07 6.20 -6.29
CA GLY A 88 12.49 7.12 -7.33
C GLY A 88 13.98 7.33 -7.32
N GLU A 89 14.57 7.50 -8.49
CA GLU A 89 15.98 7.74 -8.67
C GLU A 89 16.20 8.86 -9.67
N TYR A 90 17.12 9.78 -9.35
CA TYR A 90 17.44 10.86 -10.27
C TYR A 90 18.45 10.39 -11.32
N HIS A 91 18.13 10.64 -12.59
CA HIS A 91 19.04 10.44 -13.72
C HIS A 91 19.13 11.77 -14.47
N GLY A 92 20.12 12.58 -14.12
CA GLY A 92 20.20 13.95 -14.62
C GLY A 92 19.02 14.78 -14.13
N ASN A 93 18.24 15.33 -15.06
CA ASN A 93 17.05 16.13 -14.75
C ASN A 93 15.77 15.31 -14.64
N TRP A 94 15.86 13.99 -14.83
CA TRP A 94 14.69 13.12 -14.78
C TRP A 94 14.62 12.34 -13.47
N ILE A 95 13.41 12.15 -12.98
CA ILE A 95 13.15 11.20 -11.90
C ILE A 95 12.58 9.95 -12.56
N ILE A 96 13.21 8.82 -12.28
CA ILE A 96 12.77 7.52 -12.79
C ILE A 96 12.21 6.72 -11.62
N TYR A 97 10.97 6.28 -11.75
CA TYR A 97 10.30 5.48 -10.74
C TYR A 97 10.30 4.01 -11.12
N SER A 98 10.42 3.16 -10.11
CA SER A 98 10.32 1.71 -10.26
C SER A 98 9.54 1.13 -9.09
N LEU A 99 8.99 -0.08 -9.29
CA LEU A 99 8.33 -0.81 -8.21
C LEU A 99 9.38 -1.31 -7.22
N THR A 100 9.02 -1.27 -5.94
CA THR A 100 9.74 -2.02 -4.92
C THR A 100 9.28 -3.48 -4.95
N ASP A 101 9.94 -4.35 -4.19
CA ASP A 101 9.49 -5.75 -4.06
C ASP A 101 8.06 -5.80 -3.51
N THR A 102 7.74 -4.94 -2.55
CA THR A 102 6.39 -4.83 -2.00
C THR A 102 5.40 -4.40 -3.08
N GLY A 103 5.74 -3.41 -3.89
CA GLY A 103 4.87 -2.94 -4.97
C GLY A 103 4.57 -4.02 -6.00
N ARG A 104 5.54 -4.88 -6.30
CA ARG A 104 5.37 -5.98 -7.27
C ARG A 104 4.29 -6.97 -6.85
N GLU A 105 4.10 -7.16 -5.55
CA GLU A 105 3.11 -8.10 -5.03
C GLU A 105 1.68 -7.74 -5.45
N PHE A 106 1.42 -6.46 -5.73
CA PHE A 106 0.08 -5.97 -6.04
C PHE A 106 -0.21 -5.84 -7.54
N VAL A 107 0.74 -6.14 -8.41
CA VAL A 107 0.58 -5.99 -9.88
C VAL A 107 0.93 -7.26 -10.66
N ARG A 108 0.79 -8.38 -10.06
CA ARG A 108 1.06 -9.68 -10.68
C ARG A 108 0.04 -10.03 -11.78
#